data_d63f106fd5dd39b80e041544e91f8644
#
_entry.id   d63f106fd5dd39b80e041544e91f8644
#
_cell.length_a   1.000
_cell.length_b   1.000
_cell.length_c   1.000
_cell.angle_alpha   90.00
_cell.angle_beta   90.00
_cell.angle_gamma   90.00
#
_symmetry.space_group_name_H-M   'P 1'
#
loop_
_entity.id
_entity.type
_entity.pdbx_description
1 polymer ?
#
loop_
_entity_poly.entity_id
_entity_poly.type
_entity_poly.pdbx_seq_one_letter_code
_entity_poly.pdbx_strand_id
1 'polypeptide(L)'
;MGKKPAPGRTRSNDPAAMRARILDAAAEAFQSHGYHSTSTHDVMRAAGVTGGALHHHFPTKKALAVAVIRERVARAVEKTWIEPIRSANTAARGILGVLEQIGDGLEDRNVVLGCPLGNLAIELSLAAPDFRDAIQDVFAHWRRTIAQKLRADQAAGILPKLNAEAFATFVVASYSGSIALAKAQQAADPLRTCARQLAAAMHTQARRSDRRRSNRGERTRPI
;
A
#
# COMPACT_ATOMS: atom_id res chain seq x y z
N MET A 1 -0.55 12.82 -60.43
CA MET A 1 -0.69 13.21 -59.00
C MET A 1 -0.81 11.93 -58.14
N GLY A 2 0.31 11.47 -57.60
CA GLY A 2 0.36 10.23 -56.84
C GLY A 2 0.00 10.49 -55.37
N LYS A 3 -1.01 9.78 -54.87
CA LYS A 3 -1.38 9.78 -53.45
C LYS A 3 -0.33 9.04 -52.62
N LYS A 4 0.40 9.76 -51.74
CA LYS A 4 1.26 9.17 -50.73
C LYS A 4 0.44 8.31 -49.78
N PRO A 5 0.82 7.06 -49.48
CA PRO A 5 0.15 6.28 -48.46
C PRO A 5 0.44 6.87 -47.07
N ALA A 6 -0.60 6.93 -46.23
CA ALA A 6 -0.49 7.36 -44.84
C ALA A 6 0.42 6.41 -44.06
N PRO A 7 1.21 6.92 -43.08
CA PRO A 7 2.05 6.06 -42.24
C PRO A 7 1.20 5.13 -41.41
N GLY A 8 1.31 3.82 -41.66
CA GLY A 8 0.69 2.78 -40.91
C GLY A 8 1.17 2.86 -39.46
N ARG A 9 0.23 2.98 -38.51
CA ARG A 9 0.50 2.80 -37.07
C ARG A 9 1.06 1.39 -36.88
N THR A 10 2.37 1.27 -36.81
CA THR A 10 3.04 0.06 -36.34
C THR A 10 2.50 -0.23 -34.94
N ARG A 11 1.62 -1.22 -34.80
CA ARG A 11 1.31 -1.83 -33.50
C ARG A 11 2.64 -2.38 -33.01
N SER A 12 3.23 -1.68 -32.04
CA SER A 12 4.42 -2.17 -31.33
C SER A 12 4.06 -3.52 -30.71
N ASN A 13 4.61 -4.58 -31.31
CA ASN A 13 4.43 -5.96 -30.84
C ASN A 13 5.47 -6.24 -29.73
N ASP A 14 5.69 -5.26 -28.84
CA ASP A 14 6.58 -5.38 -27.70
C ASP A 14 5.92 -6.26 -26.62
N PRO A 15 6.45 -7.48 -26.36
CA PRO A 15 5.91 -8.38 -25.36
C PRO A 15 5.92 -7.78 -23.95
N ALA A 16 6.91 -6.96 -23.60
CA ALA A 16 7.01 -6.33 -22.29
C ALA A 16 5.92 -5.26 -22.11
N ALA A 17 5.68 -4.44 -23.13
CA ALA A 17 4.61 -3.45 -23.13
C ALA A 17 3.23 -4.13 -23.10
N MET A 18 3.05 -5.25 -23.79
CA MET A 18 1.82 -6.03 -23.75
C MET A 18 1.56 -6.63 -22.38
N ARG A 19 2.58 -7.25 -21.76
CA ARG A 19 2.51 -7.78 -20.40
C ARG A 19 2.15 -6.69 -19.39
N ALA A 20 2.75 -5.51 -19.49
CA ALA A 20 2.45 -4.37 -18.63
C ALA A 20 0.98 -3.95 -18.74
N ARG A 21 0.43 -3.82 -19.97
CA ARG A 21 -0.99 -3.48 -20.18
C ARG A 21 -1.95 -4.50 -19.57
N ILE A 22 -1.64 -5.80 -19.69
CA ILE A 22 -2.43 -6.86 -19.07
C ILE A 22 -2.44 -6.72 -17.55
N LEU A 23 -1.29 -6.48 -16.93
CA LEU A 23 -1.16 -6.28 -15.50
C LEU A 23 -1.90 -5.02 -15.01
N ASP A 24 -1.82 -3.92 -15.76
CA ASP A 24 -2.50 -2.67 -15.42
C ASP A 24 -4.02 -2.84 -15.48
N ALA A 25 -4.53 -3.43 -16.56
CA ALA A 25 -5.96 -3.72 -16.71
C ALA A 25 -6.47 -4.69 -15.62
N ALA A 26 -5.69 -5.72 -15.28
CA ALA A 26 -6.06 -6.66 -14.23
C ALA A 26 -6.05 -6.00 -12.84
N ALA A 27 -5.06 -5.16 -12.55
CA ALA A 27 -4.97 -4.45 -11.27
C ALA A 27 -6.17 -3.50 -11.07
N GLU A 28 -6.56 -2.76 -12.11
CA GLU A 28 -7.73 -1.89 -12.09
C GLU A 28 -9.04 -2.68 -11.92
N ALA A 29 -9.21 -3.77 -12.66
CA ALA A 29 -10.39 -4.62 -12.56
C ALA A 29 -10.51 -5.29 -11.18
N PHE A 30 -9.42 -5.80 -10.63
CA PHE A 30 -9.41 -6.41 -9.29
C PHE A 30 -9.67 -5.38 -8.18
N GLN A 31 -9.20 -4.14 -8.34
CA GLN A 31 -9.47 -3.07 -7.39
C GLN A 31 -10.94 -2.64 -7.41
N SER A 32 -11.55 -2.58 -8.59
CA SER A 32 -12.92 -2.06 -8.78
C SER A 32 -13.98 -3.12 -8.51
N HIS A 33 -13.77 -4.36 -8.95
CA HIS A 33 -14.80 -5.41 -8.94
C HIS A 33 -14.42 -6.61 -8.05
N GLY A 34 -13.18 -6.69 -7.55
CA GLY A 34 -12.64 -7.85 -6.86
C GLY A 34 -12.11 -8.92 -7.81
N TYR A 35 -11.30 -9.80 -7.27
CA TYR A 35 -10.70 -10.91 -8.04
C TYR A 35 -11.77 -11.90 -8.54
N HIS A 36 -12.66 -12.36 -7.66
CA HIS A 36 -13.64 -13.40 -8.04
C HIS A 36 -14.59 -12.93 -9.14
N SER A 37 -15.05 -11.69 -9.07
CA SER A 37 -16.00 -11.11 -10.04
C SER A 37 -15.36 -10.65 -11.36
N THR A 38 -14.03 -10.63 -11.47
CA THR A 38 -13.32 -10.28 -12.71
C THR A 38 -12.99 -11.53 -13.50
N SER A 39 -13.41 -11.61 -14.76
CA SER A 39 -13.01 -12.69 -15.67
C SER A 39 -11.73 -12.35 -16.44
N THR A 40 -11.02 -13.38 -16.94
CA THR A 40 -9.88 -13.16 -17.86
C THR A 40 -10.33 -12.50 -19.16
N HIS A 41 -11.58 -12.71 -19.57
CA HIS A 41 -12.16 -12.06 -20.73
C HIS A 41 -12.33 -10.55 -20.53
N ASP A 42 -12.73 -10.10 -19.33
CA ASP A 42 -12.81 -8.68 -19.01
C ASP A 42 -11.42 -8.01 -19.06
N VAL A 43 -10.41 -8.70 -18.51
CA VAL A 43 -9.03 -8.22 -18.57
C VAL A 43 -8.52 -8.14 -20.01
N MET A 44 -8.77 -9.17 -20.84
CA MET A 44 -8.41 -9.15 -22.27
C MET A 44 -9.01 -7.96 -22.99
N ARG A 45 -10.31 -7.72 -22.80
CA ARG A 45 -11.04 -6.60 -23.42
C ARG A 45 -10.47 -5.25 -22.96
N ALA A 46 -10.24 -5.07 -21.66
CA ALA A 46 -9.68 -3.84 -21.09
C ALA A 46 -8.23 -3.59 -21.56
N ALA A 47 -7.40 -4.64 -21.64
CA ALA A 47 -6.02 -4.54 -22.10
C ALA A 47 -5.87 -4.42 -23.63
N GLY A 48 -6.94 -4.67 -24.40
CA GLY A 48 -6.90 -4.70 -25.86
C GLY A 48 -6.00 -5.81 -26.42
N VAL A 49 -6.03 -7.01 -25.81
CA VAL A 49 -5.21 -8.16 -26.21
C VAL A 49 -6.04 -9.37 -26.55
N THR A 50 -5.47 -10.32 -27.31
CA THR A 50 -6.10 -11.59 -27.63
C THR A 50 -5.96 -12.60 -26.49
N GLY A 51 -6.81 -13.64 -26.48
CA GLY A 51 -6.70 -14.74 -25.49
C GLY A 51 -5.36 -15.46 -25.56
N GLY A 52 -4.83 -15.72 -26.75
CA GLY A 52 -3.51 -16.31 -26.93
C GLY A 52 -2.39 -15.46 -26.33
N ALA A 53 -2.45 -14.13 -26.50
CA ALA A 53 -1.47 -13.23 -25.91
C ALA A 53 -1.56 -13.20 -24.38
N LEU A 54 -2.77 -13.18 -23.80
CA LEU A 54 -2.92 -13.25 -22.36
C LEU A 54 -2.38 -14.57 -21.80
N HIS A 55 -2.78 -15.70 -22.37
CA HIS A 55 -2.33 -17.02 -21.92
C HIS A 55 -0.82 -17.23 -22.07
N HIS A 56 -0.20 -16.65 -23.10
CA HIS A 56 1.26 -16.69 -23.26
C HIS A 56 1.97 -16.03 -22.07
N HIS A 57 1.47 -14.88 -21.57
CA HIS A 57 2.07 -14.17 -20.44
C HIS A 57 1.62 -14.73 -19.08
N PHE A 58 0.36 -15.15 -18.97
CA PHE A 58 -0.26 -15.60 -17.73
C PHE A 58 -1.13 -16.83 -18.00
N PRO A 59 -0.60 -18.05 -17.78
CA PRO A 59 -1.30 -19.29 -18.11
C PRO A 59 -2.62 -19.47 -17.36
N THR A 60 -2.77 -18.85 -16.19
CA THR A 60 -3.97 -18.93 -15.36
C THR A 60 -4.33 -17.57 -14.77
N LYS A 61 -5.61 -17.36 -14.43
CA LYS A 61 -6.07 -16.21 -13.67
C LYS A 61 -5.33 -16.06 -12.34
N LYS A 62 -4.99 -17.19 -11.68
CA LYS A 62 -4.19 -17.22 -10.45
C LYS A 62 -2.78 -16.64 -10.69
N ALA A 63 -2.09 -17.11 -11.74
CA ALA A 63 -0.77 -16.59 -12.08
C ALA A 63 -0.78 -15.08 -12.38
N LEU A 64 -1.82 -14.62 -13.10
CA LEU A 64 -2.02 -13.19 -13.34
C LEU A 64 -2.20 -12.41 -12.03
N ALA A 65 -3.03 -12.89 -11.12
CA ALA A 65 -3.30 -12.20 -9.86
C ALA A 65 -2.08 -12.18 -8.92
N VAL A 66 -1.31 -13.26 -8.85
CA VAL A 66 -0.03 -13.26 -8.11
C VAL A 66 0.94 -12.21 -8.68
N ALA A 67 1.03 -12.12 -10.01
CA ALA A 67 1.85 -11.10 -10.66
C ALA A 67 1.33 -9.67 -10.39
N VAL A 68 0.00 -9.45 -10.39
CA VAL A 68 -0.60 -8.17 -9.99
C VAL A 68 -0.22 -7.80 -8.57
N ILE A 69 -0.30 -8.73 -7.61
CA ILE A 69 0.09 -8.48 -6.22
C ILE A 69 1.57 -8.08 -6.14
N ARG A 70 2.44 -8.87 -6.74
CA ARG A 70 3.90 -8.68 -6.65
C ARG A 70 4.41 -7.45 -7.38
N GLU A 71 3.77 -7.04 -8.48
CA GLU A 71 4.30 -5.99 -9.35
C GLU A 71 3.50 -4.69 -9.32
N ARG A 72 2.17 -4.74 -9.18
CA ARG A 72 1.32 -3.55 -9.19
C ARG A 72 0.94 -3.09 -7.79
N VAL A 73 0.45 -4.03 -6.97
CA VAL A 73 0.08 -3.71 -5.59
C VAL A 73 1.32 -3.40 -4.74
N ALA A 74 2.40 -4.17 -4.87
CA ALA A 74 3.67 -3.88 -4.21
C ALA A 74 4.21 -2.50 -4.61
N ARG A 75 4.17 -2.15 -5.91
CA ARG A 75 4.58 -0.82 -6.40
C ARG A 75 3.68 0.30 -5.89
N ALA A 76 2.38 0.06 -5.76
CA ALA A 76 1.46 1.04 -5.17
C ALA A 76 1.82 1.30 -3.70
N VAL A 77 2.08 0.25 -2.91
CA VAL A 77 2.54 0.39 -1.51
C VAL A 77 3.90 1.08 -1.44
N GLU A 78 4.84 0.75 -2.33
CA GLU A 78 6.15 1.41 -2.39
C GLU A 78 6.00 2.92 -2.57
N LYS A 79 5.26 3.35 -3.60
CA LYS A 79 5.05 4.76 -3.91
C LYS A 79 4.25 5.52 -2.86
N THR A 80 3.17 4.90 -2.37
CA THR A 80 2.25 5.60 -1.45
C THR A 80 2.79 5.65 -0.04
N TRP A 81 3.48 4.61 0.44
CA TRP A 81 3.88 4.47 1.82
C TRP A 81 5.38 4.47 2.04
N ILE A 82 6.09 3.62 1.30
CA ILE A 82 7.49 3.29 1.60
C ILE A 82 8.42 4.46 1.24
N GLU A 83 8.34 4.95 0.01
CA GLU A 83 9.14 6.08 -0.45
C GLU A 83 8.91 7.35 0.42
N PRO A 84 7.67 7.79 0.70
CA PRO A 84 7.42 8.94 1.56
C PRO A 84 7.94 8.76 2.99
N ILE A 85 7.74 7.59 3.61
CA ILE A 85 8.24 7.33 4.96
C ILE A 85 9.78 7.32 5.00
N ARG A 86 10.41 6.73 3.99
CA ARG A 86 11.87 6.67 3.90
C ARG A 86 12.50 8.04 3.71
N SER A 87 11.90 8.90 2.91
CA SER A 87 12.37 10.26 2.62
C SER A 87 12.03 11.29 3.70
N ALA A 88 11.06 11.01 4.57
CA ALA A 88 10.66 11.93 5.62
C ALA A 88 11.77 12.13 6.67
N ASN A 89 11.85 13.33 7.26
CA ASN A 89 12.79 13.65 8.33
C ASN A 89 12.56 12.77 9.58
N THR A 90 11.29 12.45 9.90
CA THR A 90 10.93 11.58 11.02
C THR A 90 9.85 10.57 10.63
N ALA A 91 9.78 9.44 11.35
CA ALA A 91 8.73 8.45 11.17
C ALA A 91 7.32 9.05 11.35
N ALA A 92 7.16 9.92 12.35
CA ALA A 92 5.89 10.59 12.61
C ALA A 92 5.45 11.43 11.41
N ARG A 93 6.34 12.28 10.86
CA ARG A 93 6.02 13.08 9.68
C ARG A 93 5.70 12.24 8.46
N GLY A 94 6.47 11.16 8.23
CA GLY A 94 6.22 10.26 7.10
C GLY A 94 4.87 9.57 7.20
N ILE A 95 4.57 8.96 8.36
CA ILE A 95 3.32 8.22 8.57
C ILE A 95 2.11 9.15 8.48
N LEU A 96 2.14 10.28 9.20
CA LEU A 96 1.01 11.20 9.25
C LEU A 96 0.79 11.92 7.91
N GLY A 97 1.87 12.33 7.24
CA GLY A 97 1.78 12.94 5.91
C GLY A 97 1.18 12.02 4.85
N VAL A 98 1.49 10.71 4.90
CA VAL A 98 0.85 9.74 4.01
C VAL A 98 -0.64 9.60 4.30
N LEU A 99 -1.04 9.53 5.57
CA LEU A 99 -2.45 9.44 5.95
C LEU A 99 -3.24 10.68 5.51
N GLU A 100 -2.65 11.86 5.67
CA GLU A 100 -3.22 13.14 5.22
C GLU A 100 -3.38 13.16 3.70
N GLN A 101 -2.32 12.85 2.96
CA GLN A 101 -2.34 12.78 1.49
C GLN A 101 -3.39 11.79 0.96
N ILE A 102 -3.53 10.61 1.60
CA ILE A 102 -4.57 9.66 1.21
C ILE A 102 -5.95 10.23 1.54
N GLY A 103 -6.14 10.85 2.71
CA GLY A 103 -7.39 11.47 3.12
C GLY A 103 -7.86 12.53 2.14
N ASP A 104 -6.97 13.44 1.74
CA ASP A 104 -7.26 14.48 0.75
C ASP A 104 -7.62 13.87 -0.62
N GLY A 105 -6.83 12.90 -1.07
CA GLY A 105 -7.11 12.20 -2.32
C GLY A 105 -8.41 11.36 -2.32
N LEU A 106 -8.99 11.02 -1.17
CA LEU A 106 -10.30 10.40 -1.09
C LEU A 106 -11.43 11.40 -1.29
N GLU A 107 -11.27 12.65 -0.83
CA GLU A 107 -12.27 13.71 -1.01
C GLU A 107 -12.40 14.13 -2.47
N ASP A 108 -11.29 14.09 -3.22
CA ASP A 108 -11.28 14.41 -4.65
C ASP A 108 -11.89 13.32 -5.54
N ARG A 109 -12.18 12.13 -4.99
CA ARG A 109 -12.68 10.99 -5.74
C ARG A 109 -14.16 10.76 -5.51
N ASN A 110 -14.87 10.44 -6.60
CA ASN A 110 -16.30 10.09 -6.53
C ASN A 110 -16.56 8.75 -5.82
N VAL A 111 -15.56 7.87 -5.72
CA VAL A 111 -15.69 6.53 -5.15
C VAL A 111 -14.44 6.15 -4.36
N VAL A 112 -14.63 5.68 -3.14
CA VAL A 112 -13.57 5.13 -2.29
C VAL A 112 -13.47 3.62 -2.51
N LEU A 113 -12.46 3.18 -3.27
CA LEU A 113 -12.25 1.77 -3.60
C LEU A 113 -11.52 0.98 -2.50
N GLY A 114 -10.97 1.66 -1.49
CA GLY A 114 -10.18 1.02 -0.43
C GLY A 114 -8.72 0.78 -0.82
N CYS A 115 -8.01 0.04 0.03
CA CYS A 115 -6.61 -0.34 -0.20
C CYS A 115 -6.53 -1.57 -1.12
N PRO A 116 -5.79 -1.54 -2.26
CA PRO A 116 -5.64 -2.70 -3.14
C PRO A 116 -5.12 -3.95 -2.41
N LEU A 117 -4.09 -3.78 -1.57
CA LEU A 117 -3.53 -4.88 -0.79
C LEU A 117 -4.53 -5.42 0.22
N GLY A 118 -5.23 -4.54 0.94
CA GLY A 118 -6.25 -4.92 1.93
C GLY A 118 -7.43 -5.65 1.31
N ASN A 119 -7.94 -5.18 0.17
CA ASN A 119 -9.03 -5.84 -0.56
C ASN A 119 -8.63 -7.27 -0.96
N LEU A 120 -7.46 -7.44 -1.61
CA LEU A 120 -6.99 -8.76 -2.02
C LEU A 120 -6.61 -9.66 -0.85
N ALA A 121 -6.14 -9.10 0.27
CA ALA A 121 -5.85 -9.88 1.47
C ALA A 121 -7.11 -10.54 2.05
N ILE A 122 -8.21 -9.81 2.12
CA ILE A 122 -9.49 -10.33 2.61
C ILE A 122 -10.03 -11.40 1.65
N GLU A 123 -9.92 -11.17 0.36
CA GLU A 123 -10.50 -12.05 -0.67
C GLU A 123 -9.69 -13.32 -0.92
N LEU A 124 -8.35 -13.25 -0.86
CA LEU A 124 -7.47 -14.28 -1.42
C LEU A 124 -6.59 -15.03 -0.42
N SER A 125 -6.42 -14.54 0.82
CA SER A 125 -5.48 -15.17 1.76
C SER A 125 -5.80 -16.62 2.10
N LEU A 126 -7.06 -17.03 2.00
CA LEU A 126 -7.50 -18.41 2.23
C LEU A 126 -7.66 -19.21 0.93
N ALA A 127 -7.61 -18.58 -0.24
CA ALA A 127 -7.88 -19.25 -1.52
C ALA A 127 -6.71 -20.13 -2.00
N ALA A 128 -5.47 -19.70 -1.77
CA ALA A 128 -4.28 -20.51 -2.11
C ALA A 128 -3.03 -19.99 -1.37
N PRO A 129 -2.02 -20.85 -1.10
CA PRO A 129 -0.76 -20.46 -0.48
C PRO A 129 -0.03 -19.36 -1.24
N ASP A 130 0.04 -19.46 -2.58
CA ASP A 130 0.76 -18.48 -3.43
C ASP A 130 0.24 -17.04 -3.25
N PHE A 131 -1.07 -16.88 -3.04
CA PHE A 131 -1.67 -15.57 -2.75
C PHE A 131 -1.26 -15.07 -1.38
N ARG A 132 -1.37 -15.94 -0.37
CA ARG A 132 -1.00 -15.60 1.00
C ARG A 132 0.45 -15.16 1.09
N ASP A 133 1.36 -15.90 0.46
CA ASP A 133 2.79 -15.59 0.47
C ASP A 133 3.07 -14.25 -0.22
N ALA A 134 2.49 -14.02 -1.41
CA ALA A 134 2.66 -12.76 -2.12
C ALA A 134 2.12 -11.55 -1.33
N ILE A 135 0.95 -11.69 -0.69
CA ILE A 135 0.33 -10.66 0.15
C ILE A 135 1.17 -10.41 1.41
N GLN A 136 1.61 -11.49 2.07
CA GLN A 136 2.44 -11.41 3.27
C GLN A 136 3.77 -10.71 3.00
N ASP A 137 4.41 -10.96 1.86
CA ASP A 137 5.66 -10.32 1.46
C ASP A 137 5.51 -8.79 1.38
N VAL A 138 4.42 -8.31 0.78
CA VAL A 138 4.15 -6.87 0.67
C VAL A 138 3.89 -6.25 2.04
N PHE A 139 3.06 -6.88 2.88
CA PHE A 139 2.83 -6.39 4.24
C PHE A 139 4.10 -6.42 5.10
N ALA A 140 4.92 -7.46 4.97
CA ALA A 140 6.16 -7.59 5.71
C ALA A 140 7.17 -6.51 5.31
N HIS A 141 7.29 -6.22 4.01
CA HIS A 141 8.15 -5.16 3.52
C HIS A 141 7.70 -3.78 4.04
N TRP A 142 6.41 -3.49 3.97
CA TRP A 142 5.83 -2.25 4.47
C TRP A 142 6.08 -2.06 5.97
N ARG A 143 5.76 -3.05 6.81
CA ARG A 143 6.01 -2.99 8.26
C ARG A 143 7.49 -2.84 8.59
N ARG A 144 8.38 -3.57 7.89
CA ARG A 144 9.82 -3.45 8.09
C ARG A 144 10.32 -2.03 7.84
N THR A 145 9.85 -1.37 6.78
CA THR A 145 10.25 0.02 6.48
C THR A 145 9.82 0.98 7.57
N ILE A 146 8.59 0.88 8.05
CA ILE A 146 8.11 1.72 9.17
C ILE A 146 8.97 1.45 10.43
N ALA A 147 9.20 0.18 10.78
CA ALA A 147 9.97 -0.19 11.95
C ALA A 147 11.43 0.29 11.86
N GLN A 148 12.05 0.22 10.68
CA GLN A 148 13.40 0.75 10.46
C GLN A 148 13.46 2.26 10.68
N LYS A 149 12.50 3.02 10.17
CA LYS A 149 12.44 4.46 10.37
C LYS A 149 12.21 4.83 11.84
N LEU A 150 11.32 4.11 12.54
CA LEU A 150 11.10 4.29 13.97
C LEU A 150 12.38 4.03 14.78
N ARG A 151 13.13 2.96 14.47
CA ARG A 151 14.41 2.66 15.13
C ARG A 151 15.47 3.73 14.85
N ALA A 152 15.53 4.25 13.64
CA ALA A 152 16.44 5.35 13.30
C ALA A 152 16.14 6.61 14.12
N ASP A 153 14.85 6.98 14.26
CA ASP A 153 14.45 8.12 15.09
C ASP A 153 14.72 7.89 16.57
N GLN A 154 14.60 6.66 17.06
CA GLN A 154 14.99 6.30 18.44
C GLN A 154 16.49 6.41 18.67
N ALA A 155 17.30 5.94 17.71
CA ALA A 155 18.76 6.06 17.79
C ALA A 155 19.23 7.52 17.76
N ALA A 156 18.52 8.38 17.01
CA ALA A 156 18.76 9.81 16.96
C ALA A 156 18.20 10.60 18.17
N GLY A 157 17.52 9.92 19.11
CA GLY A 157 16.91 10.58 20.28
C GLY A 157 15.64 11.38 19.99
N ILE A 158 15.13 11.30 18.77
CA ILE A 158 13.91 12.01 18.32
C ILE A 158 12.65 11.32 18.86
N LEU A 159 12.67 9.99 18.93
CA LEU A 159 11.55 9.18 19.39
C LEU A 159 11.95 8.39 20.65
N PRO A 160 11.08 8.31 21.67
CA PRO A 160 11.35 7.50 22.85
C PRO A 160 11.40 6.01 22.55
N LYS A 161 11.94 5.22 23.49
CA LYS A 161 11.97 3.77 23.37
C LYS A 161 10.56 3.20 23.32
N LEU A 162 10.22 2.56 22.20
CA LEU A 162 9.02 1.76 21.98
C LEU A 162 9.39 0.50 21.19
N ASN A 163 8.51 -0.48 21.17
CA ASN A 163 8.68 -1.63 20.30
C ASN A 163 8.33 -1.21 18.85
N ALA A 164 9.35 -0.97 18.03
CA ALA A 164 9.20 -0.47 16.67
C ALA A 164 8.39 -1.43 15.77
N GLU A 165 8.58 -2.75 15.93
CA GLU A 165 7.84 -3.78 15.17
C GLU A 165 6.36 -3.80 15.53
N ALA A 166 6.04 -3.77 16.82
CA ALA A 166 4.66 -3.72 17.29
C ALA A 166 3.97 -2.42 16.84
N PHE A 167 4.70 -1.30 16.92
CA PHE A 167 4.13 -0.01 16.51
C PHE A 167 3.95 0.07 14.98
N ALA A 168 4.87 -0.46 14.18
CA ALA A 168 4.72 -0.58 12.74
C ALA A 168 3.49 -1.44 12.37
N THR A 169 3.29 -2.55 13.08
CA THR A 169 2.09 -3.38 12.91
C THR A 169 0.81 -2.61 13.27
N PHE A 170 0.83 -1.84 14.37
CA PHE A 170 -0.30 -1.01 14.78
C PHE A 170 -0.63 0.06 13.71
N VAL A 171 0.37 0.73 13.14
CA VAL A 171 0.16 1.72 12.04
C VAL A 171 -0.53 1.07 10.84
N VAL A 172 0.01 -0.06 10.36
CA VAL A 172 -0.55 -0.75 9.18
C VAL A 172 -1.96 -1.28 9.45
N ALA A 173 -2.20 -1.86 10.64
CA ALA A 173 -3.52 -2.37 11.02
C ALA A 173 -4.54 -1.22 11.16
N SER A 174 -4.16 -0.10 11.80
CA SER A 174 -5.02 1.07 11.94
C SER A 174 -5.41 1.68 10.60
N TYR A 175 -4.44 1.83 9.69
CA TYR A 175 -4.73 2.25 8.32
C TYR A 175 -5.66 1.28 7.59
N SER A 176 -5.35 -0.02 7.64
CA SER A 176 -6.15 -1.04 6.94
C SER A 176 -7.61 -1.06 7.42
N GLY A 177 -7.83 -0.92 8.72
CA GLY A 177 -9.18 -0.79 9.29
C GLY A 177 -9.87 0.51 8.90
N SER A 178 -9.16 1.64 9.00
CA SER A 178 -9.75 2.94 8.69
C SER A 178 -10.10 3.11 7.21
N ILE A 179 -9.28 2.59 6.29
CA ILE A 179 -9.58 2.65 4.85
C ILE A 179 -10.72 1.71 4.45
N ALA A 180 -10.91 0.59 5.18
CA ALA A 180 -12.07 -0.27 5.01
C ALA A 180 -13.36 0.42 5.48
N LEU A 181 -13.32 1.12 6.61
CA LEU A 181 -14.43 1.95 7.09
C LEU A 181 -14.73 3.10 6.12
N ALA A 182 -13.69 3.79 5.62
CA ALA A 182 -13.84 4.85 4.63
C ALA A 182 -14.52 4.33 3.35
N LYS A 183 -14.16 3.12 2.89
CA LYS A 183 -14.82 2.46 1.76
C LYS A 183 -16.29 2.15 2.06
N ALA A 184 -16.63 1.66 3.25
CA ALA A 184 -18.01 1.35 3.63
C ALA A 184 -18.87 2.62 3.76
N GLN A 185 -18.30 3.71 4.25
CA GLN A 185 -18.98 4.99 4.45
C GLN A 185 -18.92 5.90 3.22
N GLN A 186 -18.06 5.58 2.23
CA GLN A 186 -17.75 6.45 1.10
C GLN A 186 -17.34 7.87 1.53
N ALA A 187 -16.50 7.94 2.61
CA ALA A 187 -16.07 9.18 3.25
C ALA A 187 -14.63 9.07 3.78
N ALA A 188 -13.91 10.18 3.88
CA ALA A 188 -12.54 10.23 4.38
C ALA A 188 -12.43 10.28 5.93
N ASP A 189 -13.52 10.58 6.63
CA ASP A 189 -13.53 10.79 8.09
C ASP A 189 -12.89 9.67 8.92
N PRO A 190 -13.11 8.36 8.63
CA PRO A 190 -12.44 7.29 9.38
C PRO A 190 -10.91 7.37 9.30
N LEU A 191 -10.38 7.72 8.13
CA LEU A 191 -8.94 7.84 7.92
C LEU A 191 -8.37 9.07 8.65
N ARG A 192 -9.06 10.21 8.59
CA ARG A 192 -8.68 11.43 9.34
C ARG A 192 -8.70 11.20 10.86
N THR A 193 -9.69 10.46 11.35
CA THR A 193 -9.77 10.06 12.76
C THR A 193 -8.62 9.14 13.14
N CYS A 194 -8.28 8.16 12.31
CA CYS A 194 -7.12 7.29 12.50
C CYS A 194 -5.82 8.10 12.58
N ALA A 195 -5.61 9.06 11.67
CA ALA A 195 -4.43 9.92 11.66
C ALA A 195 -4.28 10.70 12.97
N ARG A 196 -5.37 11.30 13.47
CA ARG A 196 -5.37 12.02 14.77
C ARG A 196 -5.01 11.10 15.93
N GLN A 197 -5.56 9.89 15.98
CA GLN A 197 -5.28 8.93 17.06
C GLN A 197 -3.85 8.38 16.99
N LEU A 198 -3.31 8.13 15.81
CA LEU A 198 -1.91 7.75 15.63
C LEU A 198 -0.96 8.87 16.07
N ALA A 199 -1.25 10.13 15.74
CA ALA A 199 -0.49 11.29 16.22
C ALA A 199 -0.49 11.35 17.76
N ALA A 200 -1.65 11.22 18.39
CA ALA A 200 -1.78 11.21 19.86
C ALA A 200 -0.99 10.06 20.50
N ALA A 201 -1.03 8.85 19.90
CA ALA A 201 -0.28 7.69 20.39
C ALA A 201 1.24 7.94 20.34
N MET A 202 1.76 8.55 19.27
CA MET A 202 3.17 8.92 19.16
C MET A 202 3.58 9.95 20.21
N HIS A 203 2.77 10.98 20.46
CA HIS A 203 3.03 12.00 21.48
C HIS A 203 2.97 11.45 22.91
N THR A 204 2.04 10.55 23.21
CA THR A 204 1.92 9.95 24.54
C THR A 204 3.12 9.07 24.88
N GLN A 205 3.68 8.35 23.91
CA GLN A 205 4.91 7.58 24.08
C GLN A 205 6.09 8.51 24.39
N ALA A 206 6.17 9.68 23.76
CA ALA A 206 7.21 10.68 24.05
C ALA A 206 7.16 11.16 25.51
N ARG A 207 5.99 11.54 26.02
CA ARG A 207 5.82 12.04 27.40
C ARG A 207 6.08 10.97 28.47
N ARG A 208 5.78 9.71 28.23
CA ARG A 208 6.03 8.59 29.19
C ARG A 208 7.52 8.32 29.38
N SER A 209 8.33 8.51 28.36
CA SER A 209 9.79 8.30 28.45
C SER A 209 10.47 9.44 29.21
N ASP A 210 10.04 10.69 29.03
CA ASP A 210 10.59 11.83 29.74
C ASP A 210 10.33 11.75 31.24
N ARG A 211 9.13 11.35 31.65
CA ARG A 211 8.79 11.09 33.07
C ARG A 211 9.64 9.98 33.69
N ARG A 212 9.98 8.93 32.93
CA ARG A 212 10.85 7.84 33.43
C ARG A 212 12.31 8.27 33.55
N ARG A 213 12.80 9.17 32.68
CA ARG A 213 14.15 9.74 32.77
C ARG A 213 14.28 10.68 33.98
N SER A 214 13.32 11.56 34.19
CA SER A 214 13.25 12.48 35.33
C SER A 214 13.28 11.72 36.67
N ASN A 215 12.44 10.70 36.80
CA ASN A 215 12.32 9.89 38.03
C ASN A 215 13.54 8.98 38.33
N ARG A 216 14.40 8.69 37.30
CA ARG A 216 15.65 7.99 37.48
C ARG A 216 16.78 8.92 37.89
N GLY A 217 16.75 10.17 37.42
CA GLY A 217 17.76 11.18 37.79
C GLY A 217 17.65 11.63 39.25
N GLU A 218 16.42 11.64 39.81
CA GLU A 218 16.21 11.97 41.22
C GLU A 218 16.66 10.87 42.20
N ARG A 219 16.69 9.62 41.76
CA ARG A 219 17.11 8.47 42.62
C ARG A 219 18.62 8.25 42.68
N THR A 220 19.40 9.01 41.94
CA THR A 220 20.89 8.89 41.88
C THR A 220 21.62 10.10 42.46
N ARG A 221 20.97 10.98 43.21
CA ARG A 221 21.69 11.98 44.04
C ARG A 221 22.10 11.32 45.36
N PRO A 222 23.37 11.08 45.59
CA PRO A 222 23.86 10.70 46.95
C PRO A 222 23.70 11.89 47.89
N ILE A 223 23.35 11.60 49.11
CA ILE A 223 23.29 12.52 50.26
C ILE A 223 24.69 12.97 50.60
#